data_4e53bbdfe98adb72f6ebfefec1e03781
#
_entry.id   4e53bbdfe98adb72f6ebfefec1e03781
#
_cell.length_a   1.000
_cell.length_b   1.000
_cell.length_c   1.000
_cell.angle_alpha   90.00
_cell.angle_beta   90.00
_cell.angle_gamma   90.00
#
_symmetry.space_group_name_H-M   'P 1'
#
loop_
_entity.id
_entity.type
_entity.pdbx_description
1 polymer ?
#
loop_
_entity_poly.entity_id
_entity_poly.type
_entity_poly.pdbx_seq_one_letter_code
_entity_poly.pdbx_strand_id
1 'polypeptide(L)'
;MAKILIAEDDENVRQFVARALAHAGHQITEAEDGGLAAEIMQEQNGAFDLLLSDIKMPVMDGIALALTVARDFPDLTVLLMTGFADQRERAHGLEALIYDVIPKPFTLQVLMEKVADALEGKPVEVVSLAKQAMNGL
;
A
#
# COMPACT_ATOMS: atom_id res chain seq x y z
N MET A 1 11.75 -5.76 -12.08
CA MET A 1 12.29 -5.38 -10.77
C MET A 1 11.87 -3.97 -10.42
N ALA A 2 11.24 -3.79 -9.27
CA ALA A 2 10.74 -2.49 -8.83
C ALA A 2 11.39 -2.05 -7.53
N LYS A 3 11.38 -0.74 -7.27
CA LYS A 3 11.79 -0.15 -5.98
C LYS A 3 10.54 0.07 -5.14
N ILE A 4 10.45 -0.58 -4.00
CA ILE A 4 9.28 -0.55 -3.13
C ILE A 4 9.66 -0.04 -1.74
N LEU A 5 8.92 0.97 -1.26
CA LEU A 5 9.01 1.41 0.13
C LEU A 5 7.87 0.76 0.91
N ILE A 6 8.21 0.05 1.98
CA ILE A 6 7.25 -0.58 2.88
C ILE A 6 7.20 0.21 4.18
N ALA A 7 6.01 0.64 4.59
CA ALA A 7 5.77 1.29 5.87
C ALA A 7 4.87 0.41 6.72
N GLU A 8 5.38 -0.14 7.81
CA GLU A 8 4.66 -1.05 8.71
C GLU A 8 5.34 -1.03 10.06
N ASP A 9 4.59 -0.77 11.12
CA ASP A 9 5.12 -0.72 12.49
C ASP A 9 5.27 -2.10 13.14
N ASP A 10 4.49 -3.10 12.71
CA ASP A 10 4.65 -4.47 13.19
C ASP A 10 5.85 -5.11 12.51
N GLU A 11 6.88 -5.40 13.30
CA GLU A 11 8.13 -5.95 12.78
C GLU A 11 7.94 -7.28 12.06
N ASN A 12 7.06 -8.14 12.58
CA ASN A 12 6.82 -9.46 11.98
C ASN A 12 6.13 -9.34 10.63
N VAL A 13 5.13 -8.49 10.53
CA VAL A 13 4.43 -8.22 9.27
C VAL A 13 5.37 -7.57 8.27
N ARG A 14 6.13 -6.56 8.72
CA ARG A 14 7.08 -5.85 7.86
C ARG A 14 8.13 -6.81 7.28
N GLN A 15 8.71 -7.68 8.12
CA GLN A 15 9.70 -8.66 7.67
C GLN A 15 9.11 -9.68 6.71
N PHE A 16 7.91 -10.17 6.99
CA PHE A 16 7.22 -11.10 6.08
C PHE A 16 7.03 -10.47 4.70
N VAL A 17 6.50 -9.27 4.65
CA VAL A 17 6.25 -8.55 3.40
C VAL A 17 7.56 -8.25 2.67
N ALA A 18 8.54 -7.73 3.40
CA ALA A 18 9.85 -7.37 2.82
C ALA A 18 10.54 -8.58 2.21
N ARG A 19 10.57 -9.71 2.91
CA ARG A 19 11.21 -10.93 2.41
C ARG A 19 10.48 -11.49 1.18
N ALA A 20 9.16 -11.49 1.21
CA ALA A 20 8.36 -11.99 0.10
C ALA A 20 8.64 -11.18 -1.18
N LEU A 21 8.64 -9.87 -1.08
CA LEU A 21 8.84 -8.99 -2.23
C LEU A 21 10.30 -8.97 -2.69
N ALA A 22 11.25 -9.06 -1.77
CA ALA A 22 12.67 -9.18 -2.11
C ALA A 22 12.92 -10.50 -2.86
N HIS A 23 12.29 -11.59 -2.42
CA HIS A 23 12.41 -12.88 -3.10
C HIS A 23 11.85 -12.84 -4.52
N ALA A 24 10.84 -12.01 -4.75
CA ALA A 24 10.27 -11.78 -6.09
C ALA A 24 11.15 -10.90 -6.99
N GLY A 25 12.29 -10.41 -6.49
CA GLY A 25 13.25 -9.65 -7.27
C GLY A 25 13.16 -8.14 -7.12
N HIS A 26 12.35 -7.64 -6.19
CA HIS A 26 12.21 -6.19 -5.96
C HIS A 26 13.27 -5.66 -5.00
N GLN A 27 13.62 -4.39 -5.16
CA GLN A 27 14.46 -3.65 -4.21
C GLN A 27 13.57 -3.07 -3.12
N ILE A 28 13.84 -3.46 -1.87
CA ILE A 28 12.97 -3.12 -0.74
C ILE A 28 13.66 -2.13 0.18
N THR A 29 12.95 -1.08 0.56
CA THR A 29 13.30 -0.18 1.64
C THR A 29 12.21 -0.27 2.69
N GLU A 30 12.57 -0.37 3.96
CA GLU A 30 11.63 -0.54 5.06
C GLU A 30 11.59 0.70 5.94
N ALA A 31 10.40 1.05 6.41
CA ALA A 31 10.19 2.09 7.41
C ALA A 31 9.26 1.55 8.50
N GLU A 32 9.58 1.80 9.76
CA GLU A 32 8.83 1.29 10.90
C GLU A 32 7.63 2.16 11.28
N ASP A 33 7.51 3.34 10.69
CA ASP A 33 6.35 4.22 10.89
C ASP A 33 6.18 5.17 9.69
N GLY A 34 5.06 5.87 9.67
CA GLY A 34 4.74 6.77 8.56
C GLY A 34 5.61 8.01 8.51
N GLY A 35 6.09 8.48 9.64
CA GLY A 35 7.00 9.63 9.68
C GLY A 35 8.34 9.32 9.02
N LEU A 36 8.91 8.18 9.35
CA LEU A 36 10.16 7.71 8.73
C LEU A 36 9.95 7.45 7.23
N ALA A 37 8.82 6.87 6.85
CA ALA A 37 8.51 6.64 5.45
C ALA A 37 8.44 7.96 4.67
N ALA A 38 7.80 8.98 5.25
CA ALA A 38 7.72 10.31 4.63
C ALA A 38 9.11 10.93 4.46
N GLU A 39 9.99 10.81 5.46
CA GLU A 39 11.37 11.29 5.37
C GLU A 39 12.15 10.61 4.26
N ILE A 40 12.07 9.27 4.19
CA ILE A 40 12.74 8.51 3.15
C ILE A 40 12.23 8.91 1.75
N MET A 41 10.93 9.09 1.63
CA MET A 41 10.30 9.50 0.38
C MET A 41 10.84 10.86 -0.10
N GLN A 42 10.98 11.81 0.82
CA GLN A 42 11.52 13.13 0.51
C GLN A 42 13.02 13.08 0.20
N GLU A 43 13.79 12.36 0.99
CA GLU A 43 15.24 12.22 0.80
C GLU A 43 15.57 11.61 -0.56
N GLN A 44 14.78 10.65 -1.00
CA GLN A 44 14.97 9.99 -2.29
C GLN A 44 14.16 10.63 -3.42
N ASN A 45 13.50 11.75 -3.14
CA ASN A 45 12.72 12.51 -4.11
C ASN A 45 11.69 11.65 -4.86
N GLY A 46 11.01 10.78 -4.11
CA GLY A 46 9.97 9.91 -4.66
C GLY A 46 10.46 8.82 -5.61
N ALA A 47 11.74 8.46 -5.56
CA ALA A 47 12.34 7.50 -6.48
C ALA A 47 11.96 6.05 -6.13
N PHE A 48 10.66 5.79 -6.03
CA PHE A 48 10.07 4.47 -5.81
C PHE A 48 8.99 4.22 -6.85
N ASP A 49 8.77 2.94 -7.14
CA ASP A 49 7.69 2.51 -8.03
C ASP A 49 6.39 2.27 -7.27
N LEU A 50 6.50 1.93 -5.97
CA LEU A 50 5.36 1.61 -5.14
C LEU A 50 5.62 1.97 -3.68
N LEU A 51 4.62 2.55 -3.03
CA LEU A 51 4.53 2.65 -1.58
C LEU A 51 3.50 1.63 -1.11
N LEU A 52 3.93 0.69 -0.26
CA LEU A 52 3.06 -0.28 0.39
C LEU A 52 3.04 0.04 1.88
N SER A 53 1.90 0.50 2.40
CA SER A 53 1.82 1.04 3.76
C SER A 53 0.64 0.49 4.53
N ASP A 54 0.87 0.15 5.80
CA ASP A 54 -0.22 -0.05 6.75
C ASP A 54 -0.92 1.29 7.00
N ILE A 55 -2.19 1.24 7.40
CA ILE A 55 -2.95 2.45 7.75
C ILE A 55 -2.62 2.87 9.17
N LYS A 56 -2.72 1.95 10.14
CA LYS A 56 -2.50 2.28 11.55
C LYS A 56 -1.02 2.18 11.92
N MET A 57 -0.38 3.33 12.07
CA MET A 57 1.03 3.43 12.47
C MET A 57 1.22 4.63 13.40
N PRO A 58 2.25 4.58 14.27
CA PRO A 58 2.60 5.76 15.09
C PRO A 58 3.20 6.87 14.23
N VAL A 59 3.26 8.06 14.77
CA VAL A 59 3.81 9.29 14.18
C VAL A 59 2.97 9.82 13.03
N MET A 60 2.79 9.04 11.97
CA MET A 60 1.96 9.40 10.82
C MET A 60 1.28 8.14 10.32
N ASP A 61 -0.04 8.11 10.24
CA ASP A 61 -0.75 6.95 9.72
C ASP A 61 -0.65 6.85 8.20
N GLY A 62 -1.05 5.69 7.65
CA GLY A 62 -0.91 5.43 6.22
C GLY A 62 -1.80 6.31 5.35
N ILE A 63 -2.91 6.82 5.88
CA ILE A 63 -3.78 7.72 5.14
C ILE A 63 -3.10 9.09 5.00
N ALA A 64 -2.55 9.62 6.08
CA ALA A 64 -1.78 10.87 6.05
C ALA A 64 -0.55 10.73 5.14
N LEU A 65 0.13 9.59 5.20
CA LEU A 65 1.27 9.31 4.32
C LEU A 65 0.85 9.27 2.85
N ALA A 66 -0.26 8.60 2.53
CA ALA A 66 -0.77 8.54 1.17
C ALA A 66 -1.13 9.92 0.62
N LEU A 67 -1.75 10.76 1.45
CA LEU A 67 -2.08 12.14 1.07
C LEU A 67 -0.83 12.97 0.78
N THR A 68 0.20 12.82 1.63
CA THR A 68 1.48 13.51 1.46
C THR A 68 2.16 13.09 0.15
N VAL A 69 2.20 11.79 -0.11
CA VAL A 69 2.81 11.24 -1.33
C VAL A 69 2.03 11.66 -2.57
N ALA A 70 0.70 11.64 -2.52
CA ALA A 70 -0.14 12.06 -3.64
C ALA A 70 0.08 13.54 -3.99
N ARG A 71 0.28 14.37 -2.96
CA ARG A 71 0.56 15.79 -3.17
C ARG A 71 1.93 16.04 -3.81
N ASP A 72 2.97 15.37 -3.30
CA ASP A 72 4.36 15.65 -3.66
C ASP A 72 4.84 14.78 -4.83
N PHE A 73 4.31 13.57 -4.98
CA PHE A 73 4.70 12.60 -6.01
C PHE A 73 3.46 11.94 -6.62
N PRO A 74 2.68 12.68 -7.42
CA PRO A 74 1.35 12.23 -7.87
C PRO A 74 1.36 10.99 -8.77
N ASP A 75 2.50 10.67 -9.38
CA ASP A 75 2.60 9.49 -10.26
C ASP A 75 2.99 8.21 -9.51
N LEU A 76 3.33 8.33 -8.23
CA LEU A 76 3.76 7.18 -7.42
C LEU A 76 2.54 6.36 -7.00
N THR A 77 2.60 5.05 -7.25
CA THR A 77 1.51 4.13 -6.91
C THR A 77 1.51 3.83 -5.41
N VAL A 78 0.35 3.92 -4.78
CA VAL A 78 0.16 3.65 -3.34
C VAL A 78 -0.79 2.49 -3.15
N LEU A 79 -0.38 1.52 -2.34
CA LEU A 79 -1.17 0.36 -1.96
C LEU A 79 -1.21 0.31 -0.44
N LEU A 80 -2.41 0.29 0.15
CA LEU A 80 -2.58 0.30 1.60
C LEU A 80 -2.93 -1.09 2.12
N MET A 81 -2.57 -1.36 3.38
CA MET A 81 -2.93 -2.56 4.12
C MET A 81 -3.75 -2.15 5.34
N THR A 82 -4.82 -2.90 5.65
CA THR A 82 -5.65 -2.58 6.80
C THR A 82 -6.15 -3.83 7.51
N GLY A 83 -6.16 -3.79 8.86
CA GLY A 83 -6.71 -4.85 9.70
C GLY A 83 -8.09 -4.54 10.27
N PHE A 84 -8.60 -3.31 10.09
CA PHE A 84 -9.81 -2.85 10.74
C PHE A 84 -10.80 -2.25 9.76
N ALA A 85 -12.09 -2.54 9.96
CA ALA A 85 -13.15 -2.08 9.06
C ALA A 85 -13.28 -0.56 9.00
N ASP A 86 -13.13 0.12 10.13
CA ASP A 86 -13.19 1.59 10.20
C ASP A 86 -12.06 2.26 9.40
N GLN A 87 -10.88 1.65 9.37
CA GLN A 87 -9.78 2.13 8.56
C GLN A 87 -10.05 1.96 7.06
N ARG A 88 -10.74 0.89 6.69
CA ARG A 88 -11.15 0.67 5.30
C ARG A 88 -12.13 1.75 4.85
N GLU A 89 -13.07 2.14 5.71
CA GLU A 89 -14.00 3.23 5.42
C GLU A 89 -13.27 4.56 5.23
N ARG A 90 -12.28 4.84 6.07
CA ARG A 90 -11.45 6.04 5.91
C ARG A 90 -10.70 6.05 4.57
N ALA A 91 -10.23 4.89 4.13
CA ALA A 91 -9.53 4.75 2.86
C ALA A 91 -10.46 4.89 1.65
N HIS A 92 -11.76 4.63 1.79
CA HIS A 92 -12.73 4.76 0.70
C HIS A 92 -12.76 6.16 0.08
N GLY A 93 -12.53 7.20 0.85
CA GLY A 93 -12.47 8.56 0.33
C GLY A 93 -11.21 8.88 -0.49
N LEU A 94 -10.24 7.95 -0.52
CA LEU A 94 -8.94 8.16 -1.18
C LEU A 94 -8.80 7.39 -2.50
N GLU A 95 -9.88 6.85 -3.04
CA GLU A 95 -9.85 5.97 -4.22
C GLU A 95 -9.16 6.60 -5.42
N ALA A 96 -9.22 7.93 -5.55
CA ALA A 96 -8.54 8.65 -6.62
C ALA A 96 -7.03 8.78 -6.39
N LEU A 97 -6.55 8.54 -5.17
CA LEU A 97 -5.16 8.79 -4.76
C LEU A 97 -4.38 7.50 -4.49
N ILE A 98 -5.06 6.39 -4.26
CA ILE A 98 -4.44 5.10 -3.99
C ILE A 98 -4.87 4.08 -5.03
N TYR A 99 -4.03 3.05 -5.21
CA TYR A 99 -4.36 1.97 -6.13
C TYR A 99 -5.44 1.05 -5.54
N ASP A 100 -5.23 0.54 -4.33
CA ASP A 100 -6.15 -0.37 -3.67
C ASP A 100 -5.81 -0.50 -2.18
N VAL A 101 -6.63 -1.27 -1.45
CA VAL A 101 -6.42 -1.60 -0.05
C VAL A 101 -6.45 -3.12 0.10
N ILE A 102 -5.43 -3.68 0.76
CA ILE A 102 -5.34 -5.11 1.05
C ILE A 102 -5.82 -5.35 2.49
N PRO A 103 -6.91 -6.11 2.71
CA PRO A 103 -7.33 -6.43 4.07
C PRO A 103 -6.38 -7.45 4.72
N LYS A 104 -6.07 -7.25 5.99
CA LYS A 104 -5.33 -8.20 6.83
C LYS A 104 -6.32 -9.13 7.56
N PRO A 105 -5.99 -10.38 7.80
CA PRO A 105 -4.79 -11.07 7.34
C PRO A 105 -4.87 -11.40 5.85
N PHE A 106 -3.76 -11.36 5.17
CA PHE A 106 -3.68 -11.74 3.76
C PHE A 106 -2.69 -12.90 3.57
N THR A 107 -2.89 -13.67 2.52
CA THR A 107 -1.96 -14.74 2.14
C THR A 107 -0.80 -14.17 1.33
N LEU A 108 0.28 -14.93 1.24
CA LEU A 108 1.40 -14.61 0.36
C LEU A 108 0.91 -14.40 -1.09
N GLN A 109 0.03 -15.28 -1.55
CA GLN A 109 -0.50 -15.22 -2.91
C GLN A 109 -1.25 -13.91 -3.17
N VAL A 110 -2.12 -13.49 -2.25
CA VAL A 110 -2.88 -12.24 -2.39
C VAL A 110 -1.94 -11.04 -2.41
N LEU A 111 -0.95 -11.01 -1.51
CA LEU A 111 0.05 -9.95 -1.48
C LEU A 111 0.79 -9.86 -2.82
N MET A 112 1.27 -10.97 -3.33
CA MET A 112 2.05 -11.01 -4.57
C MET A 112 1.22 -10.57 -5.77
N GLU A 113 -0.04 -11.02 -5.85
CA GLU A 113 -0.95 -10.63 -6.94
C GLU A 113 -1.26 -9.13 -6.90
N LYS A 114 -1.58 -8.60 -5.72
CA LYS A 114 -1.93 -7.18 -5.58
C LYS A 114 -0.73 -6.27 -5.91
N VAL A 115 0.45 -6.63 -5.45
CA VAL A 115 1.66 -5.86 -5.75
C VAL A 115 1.99 -5.91 -7.25
N ALA A 116 1.92 -7.09 -7.86
CA ALA A 116 2.16 -7.23 -9.29
C ALA A 116 1.16 -6.42 -10.11
N ASP A 117 -0.12 -6.48 -9.76
CA ASP A 117 -1.17 -5.72 -10.44
C ASP A 117 -0.96 -4.21 -10.30
N ALA A 118 -0.60 -3.76 -9.11
CA ALA A 118 -0.31 -2.35 -8.85
C ALA A 118 0.88 -1.84 -9.68
N LEU A 119 1.95 -2.64 -9.74
CA LEU A 119 3.16 -2.29 -10.51
C LEU A 119 2.90 -2.27 -12.02
N GLU A 120 1.99 -3.11 -12.50
CA GLU A 120 1.59 -3.12 -13.91
C GLU A 120 0.55 -2.05 -14.24
N GLY A 121 -0.02 -1.39 -13.22
CA GLY A 121 -1.07 -0.40 -13.42
C GLY A 121 -2.39 -0.99 -13.87
N LYS A 122 -2.65 -2.27 -13.58
CA LYS A 122 -3.91 -2.91 -13.95
C LYS A 122 -5.08 -2.26 -13.21
N PRO A 123 -6.21 -2.02 -13.88
CA PRO A 123 -7.38 -1.49 -13.19
C PRO A 123 -7.84 -2.44 -12.09
N VAL A 124 -8.24 -1.90 -10.94
CA VAL A 124 -8.91 -2.67 -9.90
C VAL A 124 -10.19 -3.24 -10.50
N GLU A 125 -10.52 -4.51 -10.19
CA GLU A 125 -11.69 -5.19 -10.76
C GLU A 125 -13.00 -4.53 -10.34
N VAL A 126 -13.44 -3.55 -11.12
CA VAL A 126 -14.73 -2.87 -10.93
C VAL A 126 -15.89 -3.85 -11.15
N VAL A 127 -15.69 -4.82 -12.03
CA VAL A 127 -16.69 -5.86 -12.34
C VAL A 127 -17.02 -6.66 -11.09
N SER A 128 -16.03 -7.00 -10.26
CA SER A 128 -16.22 -7.74 -9.03
C SER A 128 -17.05 -6.93 -8.02
N LEU A 129 -16.78 -5.64 -7.89
CA LEU A 129 -17.53 -4.75 -7.01
C LEU A 129 -18.98 -4.56 -7.50
N ALA A 130 -19.18 -4.37 -8.80
CA ALA A 130 -20.51 -4.26 -9.39
C ALA A 130 -21.31 -5.54 -9.17
N LYS A 131 -20.68 -6.70 -9.33
CA LYS A 131 -21.32 -7.99 -9.11
C LYS A 131 -21.72 -8.18 -7.65
N GLN A 132 -20.85 -7.78 -6.71
CA GLN A 132 -21.16 -7.83 -5.28
C GLN A 132 -22.32 -6.89 -4.92
N ALA A 133 -22.35 -5.71 -5.47
CA ALA A 133 -23.44 -4.75 -5.26
C ALA A 133 -24.76 -5.30 -5.78
N MET A 134 -24.76 -5.92 -6.95
CA MET A 134 -25.95 -6.55 -7.52
C MET A 134 -26.44 -7.74 -6.71
N ASN A 135 -25.53 -8.53 -6.18
CA ASN A 135 -25.87 -9.68 -5.35
C ASN A 135 -26.34 -9.28 -3.94
N GLY A 136 -26.02 -8.07 -3.50
CA GLY A 136 -26.46 -7.52 -2.22
C GLY A 136 -27.85 -6.88 -2.24
N LEU A 137 -28.43 -6.80 -3.39
CA LEU A 137 -29.78 -6.29 -3.56
C LEU A 137 -30.78 -7.42 -3.37
#